data_3c54dccfa8198dfff2393422b120a47d
#
_entry.id   3c54dccfa8198dfff2393422b120a47d
#
_cell.length_a   1.000
_cell.length_b   1.000
_cell.length_c   1.000
_cell.angle_alpha   90.00
_cell.angle_beta   90.00
_cell.angle_gamma   90.00
#
_symmetry.space_group_name_H-M   'P 1'
#
loop_
_entity.id
_entity.type
_entity.pdbx_description
1 polymer ?
#
loop_
_entity_poly.entity_id
_entity_poly.type
_entity_poly.pdbx_seq_one_letter_code
_entity_poly.pdbx_strand_id
1 'polypeptide(L)'
;MDSHARLHGELTDFLRQHCPVADQRHLVLLGWMVAGLLLSETVCFDRWKARLPMTHCLAACWQRRCQRWLANPRIDVEALYGPLILWAIQYWQKPGQALHLALDTTMLWNRCCVVVLSIVCHGRAIPLLWRTLEHPSASVNAAVSIALLEKADRLLAGFAAITLLADRAFPCDELLAWFRERSRWSFVMRL
;
A
#
# COMPACT_ATOMS: atom_id res chain seq x y z
N MET A 1 32.37 5.55 -2.20
CA MET A 1 31.08 5.44 -2.91
C MET A 1 30.03 6.07 -2.00
N ASP A 2 29.28 7.03 -2.47
CA ASP A 2 28.30 7.76 -1.67
C ASP A 2 27.24 6.77 -1.14
N SER A 3 27.02 6.77 0.16
CA SER A 3 26.05 5.86 0.83
C SER A 3 24.64 5.98 0.25
N HIS A 4 24.27 7.16 -0.23
CA HIS A 4 22.98 7.44 -0.84
C HIS A 4 22.83 6.79 -2.23
N ALA A 5 23.89 6.81 -3.04
CA ALA A 5 23.92 6.16 -4.34
C ALA A 5 23.84 4.63 -4.19
N ARG A 6 24.50 4.09 -3.17
CA ARG A 6 24.42 2.67 -2.84
C ARG A 6 23.01 2.27 -2.43
N LEU A 7 22.37 3.00 -1.49
CA LEU A 7 20.98 2.74 -1.08
C LEU A 7 20.03 2.77 -2.28
N HIS A 8 20.15 3.77 -3.15
CA HIS A 8 19.34 3.85 -4.36
C HIS A 8 19.56 2.66 -5.30
N GLY A 9 20.80 2.21 -5.48
CA GLY A 9 21.14 1.04 -6.28
C GLY A 9 20.46 -0.21 -5.74
N GLU A 10 20.64 -0.50 -4.43
CA GLU A 10 20.04 -1.64 -3.75
C GLU A 10 18.49 -1.62 -3.84
N LEU A 11 17.86 -0.46 -3.62
CA LEU A 11 16.40 -0.30 -3.77
C LEU A 11 15.94 -0.53 -5.21
N THR A 12 16.67 0.01 -6.18
CA THR A 12 16.31 -0.14 -7.60
C THR A 12 16.42 -1.60 -8.05
N ASP A 13 17.47 -2.30 -7.63
CA ASP A 13 17.67 -3.70 -7.96
C ASP A 13 16.63 -4.60 -7.28
N PHE A 14 16.29 -4.30 -6.03
CA PHE A 14 15.19 -4.97 -5.33
C PHE A 14 13.85 -4.75 -6.06
N LEU A 15 13.54 -3.53 -6.46
CA LEU A 15 12.32 -3.23 -7.23
C LEU A 15 12.30 -3.97 -8.57
N ARG A 16 13.42 -4.02 -9.29
CA ARG A 16 13.53 -4.76 -10.56
C ARG A 16 13.29 -6.26 -10.39
N GLN A 17 13.75 -6.82 -9.29
CA GLN A 17 13.59 -8.25 -9.00
C GLN A 17 12.13 -8.62 -8.72
N HIS A 18 11.37 -7.71 -8.07
CA HIS A 18 10.04 -8.03 -7.56
C HIS A 18 8.89 -7.38 -8.32
N CYS A 19 9.12 -6.28 -9.04
CA CYS A 19 8.07 -5.54 -9.75
C CYS A 19 8.14 -5.79 -11.26
N PRO A 20 7.14 -6.46 -11.87
CA PRO A 20 7.11 -6.76 -13.29
C PRO A 20 6.68 -5.52 -14.11
N VAL A 21 7.52 -4.50 -14.13
CA VAL A 21 7.24 -3.24 -14.87
C VAL A 21 8.06 -3.19 -16.15
N ALA A 22 7.40 -3.00 -17.29
CA ALA A 22 8.05 -2.97 -18.59
C ALA A 22 9.03 -1.80 -18.74
N ASP A 23 8.68 -0.60 -18.25
CA ASP A 23 9.56 0.57 -18.30
C ASP A 23 10.37 0.72 -17.00
N GLN A 24 11.60 0.25 -17.04
CA GLN A 24 12.55 0.27 -15.92
C GLN A 24 12.86 1.69 -15.41
N ARG A 25 12.63 2.73 -16.21
CA ARG A 25 12.83 4.13 -15.79
C ARG A 25 11.89 4.53 -14.66
N HIS A 26 10.70 3.90 -14.60
CA HIS A 26 9.76 4.10 -13.51
C HIS A 26 10.29 3.55 -12.19
N LEU A 27 10.97 2.40 -12.19
CA LEU A 27 11.56 1.80 -10.99
C LEU A 27 12.75 2.61 -10.48
N VAL A 28 13.58 3.13 -11.38
CA VAL A 28 14.70 4.00 -11.01
C VAL A 28 14.19 5.26 -10.28
N LEU A 29 13.15 5.90 -10.80
CA LEU A 29 12.58 7.08 -10.14
C LEU A 29 11.88 6.72 -8.82
N LEU A 30 11.15 5.61 -8.77
CA LEU A 30 10.56 5.10 -7.53
C LEU A 30 11.64 4.83 -6.48
N GLY A 31 12.75 4.19 -6.86
CA GLY A 31 13.89 3.96 -5.98
C GLY A 31 14.43 5.25 -5.36
N TRP A 32 14.56 6.32 -6.15
CA TRP A 32 14.93 7.63 -5.63
C TRP A 32 13.89 8.24 -4.69
N MET A 33 12.59 8.09 -5.01
CA MET A 33 11.50 8.58 -4.14
C MET A 33 11.48 7.84 -2.80
N VAL A 34 11.68 6.53 -2.81
CA VAL A 34 11.77 5.71 -1.59
C VAL A 34 13.02 6.07 -0.79
N ALA A 35 14.18 6.23 -1.44
CA ALA A 35 15.40 6.67 -0.76
C ALA A 35 15.22 8.05 -0.12
N GLY A 36 14.60 8.99 -0.84
CA GLY A 36 14.30 10.32 -0.32
C GLY A 36 13.40 10.29 0.90
N LEU A 37 12.35 9.47 0.87
CA LEU A 37 11.44 9.28 1.99
C LEU A 37 12.15 8.68 3.23
N LEU A 38 12.94 7.62 3.03
CA LEU A 38 13.66 6.94 4.11
C LEU A 38 14.71 7.85 4.76
N LEU A 39 15.45 8.61 3.97
CA LEU A 39 16.53 9.45 4.46
C LEU A 39 16.05 10.78 5.10
N SER A 40 14.87 11.26 4.71
CA SER A 40 14.33 12.53 5.19
C SER A 40 13.19 12.38 6.19
N GLU A 41 12.65 11.16 6.33
CA GLU A 41 11.51 10.83 7.20
C GLU A 41 10.26 11.72 6.95
N THR A 42 10.12 12.23 5.72
CA THR A 42 9.02 13.11 5.34
C THR A 42 8.60 12.93 3.88
N VAL A 43 7.32 13.13 3.59
CA VAL A 43 6.79 13.14 2.21
C VAL A 43 7.02 14.47 1.48
N CYS A 44 7.66 15.45 2.13
CA CYS A 44 7.95 16.75 1.55
C CYS A 44 9.14 16.67 0.59
N PHE A 45 8.88 16.83 -0.71
CA PHE A 45 9.91 16.73 -1.76
C PHE A 45 11.06 17.72 -1.61
N ASP A 46 10.80 18.93 -1.08
CA ASP A 46 11.84 19.93 -0.88
C ASP A 46 12.91 19.48 0.12
N ARG A 47 12.51 18.68 1.12
CA ARG A 47 13.44 18.13 2.11
C ARG A 47 14.28 16.98 1.56
N TRP A 48 13.83 16.29 0.52
CA TRP A 48 14.58 15.21 -0.11
C TRP A 48 15.84 15.71 -0.80
N LYS A 49 15.82 16.94 -1.32
CA LYS A 49 16.96 17.55 -2.01
C LYS A 49 18.24 17.53 -1.17
N ALA A 50 18.15 17.80 0.12
CA ALA A 50 19.30 17.82 1.03
C ALA A 50 19.88 16.43 1.30
N ARG A 51 19.16 15.37 0.96
CA ARG A 51 19.50 13.98 1.27
C ARG A 51 19.80 13.13 0.03
N LEU A 52 19.49 13.62 -1.16
CA LEU A 52 19.74 12.90 -2.41
C LEU A 52 20.87 13.58 -3.20
N PRO A 53 21.77 12.81 -3.85
CA PRO A 53 22.87 13.33 -4.63
C PRO A 53 22.38 13.94 -5.96
N MET A 54 21.77 15.11 -5.87
CA MET A 54 21.17 15.80 -7.02
C MET A 54 22.14 16.82 -7.61
N THR A 55 23.28 16.37 -8.10
CA THR A 55 24.38 17.22 -8.54
C THR A 55 24.07 18.06 -9.77
N HIS A 56 23.03 17.74 -10.54
CA HIS A 56 22.76 18.41 -11.83
C HIS A 56 21.29 18.81 -12.07
N CYS A 57 20.44 18.78 -11.03
CA CYS A 57 19.02 19.09 -11.20
C CYS A 57 18.55 20.12 -10.17
N LEU A 58 17.84 21.16 -10.64
CA LEU A 58 17.15 22.11 -9.76
C LEU A 58 16.06 21.38 -8.97
N ALA A 59 15.85 21.75 -7.69
CA ALA A 59 14.82 21.16 -6.83
C ALA A 59 13.43 21.16 -7.48
N ALA A 60 13.07 22.25 -8.15
CA ALA A 60 11.81 22.36 -8.87
C ALA A 60 11.66 21.33 -10.03
N CYS A 61 12.76 21.00 -10.72
CA CYS A 61 12.74 19.98 -11.77
C CYS A 61 12.51 18.59 -11.19
N TRP A 62 13.12 18.31 -10.05
CA TRP A 62 12.94 17.05 -9.33
C TRP A 62 11.52 16.87 -8.84
N GLN A 63 10.99 17.86 -8.14
CA GLN A 63 9.61 17.85 -7.66
C GLN A 63 8.61 17.63 -8.80
N ARG A 64 8.76 18.36 -9.92
CA ARG A 64 7.92 18.15 -11.12
C ARG A 64 8.05 16.75 -11.71
N ARG A 65 9.25 16.15 -11.64
CA ARG A 65 9.49 14.79 -12.12
C ARG A 65 8.75 13.77 -11.24
N CYS A 66 8.83 13.90 -9.91
CA CYS A 66 8.07 13.06 -8.97
C CYS A 66 6.56 13.24 -9.14
N GLN A 67 6.08 14.48 -9.22
CA GLN A 67 4.66 14.78 -9.43
C GLN A 67 4.13 14.16 -10.74
N ARG A 68 4.88 14.27 -11.85
CA ARG A 68 4.51 13.64 -13.12
C ARG A 68 4.49 12.12 -13.03
N TRP A 69 5.39 11.52 -12.26
CA TRP A 69 5.39 10.07 -12.03
C TRP A 69 4.15 9.65 -11.24
N LEU A 70 3.83 10.36 -10.16
CA LEU A 70 2.64 10.09 -9.33
C LEU A 70 1.32 10.29 -10.07
N ALA A 71 1.28 11.24 -11.00
CA ALA A 71 0.11 11.52 -11.83
C ALA A 71 0.06 10.70 -13.14
N ASN A 72 1.02 9.80 -13.37
CA ASN A 72 1.09 9.04 -14.60
C ASN A 72 0.06 7.89 -14.61
N PRO A 73 -0.95 7.90 -15.47
CA PRO A 73 -1.99 6.86 -15.51
C PRO A 73 -1.46 5.47 -15.95
N ARG A 74 -0.22 5.41 -16.47
CA ARG A 74 0.44 4.14 -16.82
C ARG A 74 1.10 3.46 -15.62
N ILE A 75 1.15 4.13 -14.47
CA ILE A 75 1.65 3.54 -13.23
C ILE A 75 0.50 2.80 -12.56
N ASP A 76 0.51 1.49 -12.67
CA ASP A 76 -0.38 0.62 -11.92
C ASP A 76 0.23 0.38 -10.53
N VAL A 77 -0.37 1.02 -9.52
CA VAL A 77 0.09 0.93 -8.13
C VAL A 77 -0.02 -0.50 -7.61
N GLU A 78 -1.03 -1.25 -8.03
CA GLU A 78 -1.25 -2.61 -7.56
C GLU A 78 -0.25 -3.58 -8.18
N ALA A 79 0.04 -3.41 -9.46
CA ALA A 79 1.08 -4.19 -10.14
C ALA A 79 2.48 -3.91 -9.57
N LEU A 80 2.72 -2.70 -9.02
CA LEU A 80 3.96 -2.36 -8.33
C LEU A 80 4.00 -2.89 -6.90
N TYR A 81 2.95 -2.60 -6.12
CA TYR A 81 2.93 -2.85 -4.68
C TYR A 81 2.57 -4.30 -4.32
N GLY A 82 1.66 -4.91 -5.08
CA GLY A 82 1.19 -6.28 -4.82
C GLY A 82 2.32 -7.32 -4.68
N PRO A 83 3.25 -7.43 -5.64
CA PRO A 83 4.38 -8.34 -5.51
C PRO A 83 5.27 -8.07 -4.30
N LEU A 84 5.48 -6.79 -3.95
CA LEU A 84 6.30 -6.39 -2.80
C LEU A 84 5.67 -6.81 -1.47
N ILE A 85 4.37 -6.57 -1.31
CA ILE A 85 3.67 -6.93 -0.09
C ILE A 85 3.53 -8.45 0.05
N LEU A 86 3.29 -9.19 -1.03
CA LEU A 86 3.26 -10.65 -1.02
C LEU A 86 4.62 -11.23 -0.65
N TRP A 87 5.71 -10.70 -1.21
CA TRP A 87 7.06 -11.07 -0.83
C TRP A 87 7.30 -10.82 0.67
N ALA A 88 6.93 -9.64 1.18
CA ALA A 88 7.11 -9.30 2.59
C ALA A 88 6.31 -10.22 3.53
N ILE A 89 5.06 -10.58 3.17
CA ILE A 89 4.23 -11.48 3.97
C ILE A 89 4.92 -12.84 4.15
N GLN A 90 5.59 -13.36 3.13
CA GLN A 90 6.30 -14.64 3.22
C GLN A 90 7.39 -14.65 4.30
N TYR A 91 7.99 -13.50 4.60
CA TYR A 91 8.95 -13.36 5.70
C TYR A 91 8.31 -13.19 7.07
N TRP A 92 7.12 -12.55 7.12
CA TRP A 92 6.46 -12.25 8.39
C TRP A 92 5.54 -13.36 8.86
N GLN A 93 4.94 -14.08 7.92
CA GLN A 93 3.95 -15.11 8.22
C GLN A 93 4.64 -16.45 8.45
N LYS A 94 4.43 -17.03 9.62
CA LYS A 94 4.89 -18.39 9.89
C LYS A 94 3.96 -19.40 9.20
N PRO A 95 4.49 -20.50 8.66
CA PRO A 95 3.68 -21.57 8.08
C PRO A 95 2.59 -22.04 9.06
N GLY A 96 1.35 -22.15 8.57
CA GLY A 96 0.21 -22.63 9.37
C GLY A 96 -0.45 -21.61 10.28
N GLN A 97 0.07 -20.38 10.38
CA GLN A 97 -0.60 -19.30 11.11
C GLN A 97 -1.66 -18.61 10.26
N ALA A 98 -2.77 -18.19 10.89
CA ALA A 98 -3.77 -17.36 10.25
C ALA A 98 -3.22 -15.97 9.95
N LEU A 99 -3.49 -15.47 8.74
CA LEU A 99 -3.22 -14.09 8.36
C LEU A 99 -4.33 -13.19 8.92
N HIS A 100 -3.97 -12.23 9.75
CA HIS A 100 -4.91 -11.27 10.29
C HIS A 100 -4.90 -9.99 9.46
N LEU A 101 -6.08 -9.59 9.01
CA LEU A 101 -6.31 -8.34 8.28
C LEU A 101 -7.13 -7.39 9.14
N ALA A 102 -6.88 -6.10 9.03
CA ALA A 102 -7.68 -5.05 9.64
C ALA A 102 -8.28 -4.16 8.56
N LEU A 103 -9.59 -3.95 8.61
CA LEU A 103 -10.30 -3.02 7.75
C LEU A 103 -10.60 -1.76 8.56
N ASP A 104 -10.18 -0.61 8.06
CA ASP A 104 -10.32 0.68 8.73
C ASP A 104 -10.55 1.81 7.72
N THR A 105 -11.05 2.95 8.21
CA THR A 105 -11.17 4.17 7.43
C THR A 105 -10.40 5.31 8.08
N THR A 106 -9.76 6.12 7.26
CA THR A 106 -9.09 7.33 7.73
C THR A 106 -9.46 8.53 6.88
N MET A 107 -9.62 9.67 7.54
CA MET A 107 -9.95 10.93 6.86
C MET A 107 -8.69 11.73 6.57
N LEU A 108 -8.53 12.16 5.32
CA LEU A 108 -7.48 13.07 4.91
C LEU A 108 -8.06 14.47 4.66
N TRP A 109 -7.63 15.43 5.48
CA TRP A 109 -7.98 16.86 5.39
C TRP A 109 -9.50 17.15 5.31
N ASN A 110 -10.34 16.29 5.89
CA ASN A 110 -11.79 16.36 5.80
C ASN A 110 -12.34 16.44 4.35
N ARG A 111 -11.60 15.92 3.38
CA ARG A 111 -11.95 15.94 1.95
C ARG A 111 -11.99 14.55 1.35
N CYS A 112 -11.12 13.68 1.79
CA CYS A 112 -11.02 12.33 1.27
C CYS A 112 -11.13 11.31 2.39
N CYS A 113 -11.90 10.26 2.18
CA CYS A 113 -11.92 9.06 3.01
C CYS A 113 -11.05 8.00 2.34
N VAL A 114 -10.14 7.42 3.09
CA VAL A 114 -9.35 6.27 2.62
C VAL A 114 -9.81 5.03 3.37
N VAL A 115 -10.38 4.07 2.66
CA VAL A 115 -10.64 2.72 3.17
C VAL A 115 -9.37 1.93 3.01
N VAL A 116 -8.85 1.39 4.09
CA VAL A 116 -7.59 0.66 4.10
C VAL A 116 -7.82 -0.75 4.64
N LEU A 117 -7.39 -1.73 3.88
CA LEU A 117 -7.24 -3.10 4.34
C LEU A 117 -5.75 -3.33 4.63
N SER A 118 -5.43 -3.62 5.86
CA SER A 118 -4.05 -3.77 6.34
C SER A 118 -3.77 -5.18 6.85
N ILE A 119 -2.52 -5.62 6.75
CA ILE A 119 -2.03 -6.83 7.40
C ILE A 119 -1.60 -6.47 8.82
N VAL A 120 -2.08 -7.22 9.80
CA VAL A 120 -1.63 -7.08 11.19
C VAL A 120 -0.37 -7.91 11.39
N CYS A 121 0.75 -7.23 11.62
CA CYS A 121 2.06 -7.88 11.79
C CYS A 121 2.85 -7.18 12.90
N HIS A 122 3.31 -7.93 13.90
CA HIS A 122 4.12 -7.42 15.02
C HIS A 122 3.54 -6.16 15.69
N GLY A 123 2.21 -6.11 15.90
CA GLY A 123 1.53 -4.97 16.50
C GLY A 123 1.43 -3.72 15.59
N ARG A 124 1.68 -3.87 14.30
CA ARG A 124 1.53 -2.85 13.28
C ARG A 124 0.49 -3.25 12.24
N ALA A 125 -0.17 -2.25 11.67
CA ALA A 125 -1.04 -2.41 10.51
C ALA A 125 -0.28 -1.95 9.26
N ILE A 126 0.00 -2.88 8.35
CA ILE A 126 0.74 -2.60 7.11
C ILE A 126 -0.27 -2.63 5.97
N PRO A 127 -0.45 -1.55 5.22
CA PRO A 127 -1.43 -1.50 4.14
C PRO A 127 -1.23 -2.65 3.15
N LEU A 128 -2.31 -3.36 2.84
CA LEU A 128 -2.37 -4.38 1.78
C LEU A 128 -3.00 -3.78 0.52
N LEU A 129 -4.19 -3.24 0.67
CA LEU A 129 -4.96 -2.57 -0.37
C LEU A 129 -5.69 -1.36 0.22
N TRP A 130 -5.99 -0.38 -0.61
CA TRP A 130 -6.76 0.79 -0.19
C TRP A 130 -7.62 1.35 -1.31
N ARG A 131 -8.62 2.12 -0.92
CA ARG A 131 -9.46 2.89 -1.83
C ARG A 131 -9.63 4.30 -1.30
N THR A 132 -9.30 5.30 -2.10
CA THR A 132 -9.54 6.70 -1.78
C THR A 132 -10.88 7.13 -2.38
N LEU A 133 -11.70 7.78 -1.57
CA LEU A 133 -13.01 8.31 -1.93
C LEU A 133 -13.02 9.81 -1.67
N GLU A 134 -13.49 10.58 -2.65
CA GLU A 134 -13.58 12.04 -2.53
C GLU A 134 -14.89 12.45 -1.84
N HIS A 135 -14.98 12.21 -0.54
CA HIS A 135 -16.09 12.71 0.29
C HIS A 135 -15.64 12.98 1.73
N PRO A 136 -16.33 13.87 2.46
CA PRO A 136 -15.92 14.34 3.79
C PRO A 136 -16.47 13.46 4.94
N SER A 137 -16.80 12.21 4.71
CA SER A 137 -17.34 11.29 5.72
C SER A 137 -16.50 10.02 5.85
N ALA A 138 -16.29 9.54 7.07
CA ALA A 138 -15.69 8.24 7.33
C ALA A 138 -16.65 7.06 7.06
N SER A 139 -17.95 7.34 6.86
CA SER A 139 -18.92 6.31 6.51
C SER A 139 -18.75 5.88 5.06
N VAL A 140 -18.66 4.59 4.84
CA VAL A 140 -18.37 3.99 3.53
C VAL A 140 -19.46 2.96 3.20
N ASN A 141 -19.92 2.98 1.94
CA ASN A 141 -20.86 1.99 1.44
C ASN A 141 -20.25 0.58 1.48
N ALA A 142 -21.02 -0.41 1.88
CA ALA A 142 -20.61 -1.82 1.92
C ALA A 142 -20.01 -2.32 0.62
N ALA A 143 -20.55 -1.89 -0.52
CA ALA A 143 -20.04 -2.26 -1.85
C ALA A 143 -18.56 -1.90 -2.06
N VAL A 144 -18.09 -0.78 -1.48
CA VAL A 144 -16.67 -0.37 -1.55
C VAL A 144 -15.81 -1.33 -0.75
N SER A 145 -16.24 -1.65 0.48
CA SER A 145 -15.53 -2.60 1.35
C SER A 145 -15.50 -3.99 0.73
N ILE A 146 -16.63 -4.49 0.23
CA ILE A 146 -16.74 -5.80 -0.43
C ILE A 146 -15.82 -5.87 -1.64
N ALA A 147 -15.83 -4.86 -2.52
CA ALA A 147 -14.95 -4.84 -3.69
C ALA A 147 -13.45 -4.88 -3.30
N LEU A 148 -13.07 -4.22 -2.20
CA LEU A 148 -11.71 -4.26 -1.67
C LEU A 148 -11.36 -5.64 -1.12
N LEU A 149 -12.30 -6.29 -0.40
CA LEU A 149 -12.14 -7.64 0.14
C LEU A 149 -12.06 -8.70 -0.95
N GLU A 150 -12.89 -8.63 -1.99
CA GLU A 150 -12.82 -9.53 -3.15
C GLU A 150 -11.47 -9.44 -3.87
N LYS A 151 -10.93 -8.23 -3.97
CA LYS A 151 -9.61 -8.01 -4.54
C LYS A 151 -8.50 -8.62 -3.67
N ALA A 152 -8.61 -8.44 -2.36
CA ALA A 152 -7.70 -9.04 -1.40
C ALA A 152 -7.80 -10.58 -1.42
N ASP A 153 -8.98 -11.15 -1.55
CA ASP A 153 -9.16 -12.60 -1.62
C ASP A 153 -8.45 -13.22 -2.83
N ARG A 154 -8.52 -12.55 -3.98
CA ARG A 154 -7.74 -12.96 -5.17
C ARG A 154 -6.23 -12.86 -4.94
N LEU A 155 -5.78 -11.74 -4.35
CA LEU A 155 -4.35 -11.51 -4.07
C LEU A 155 -3.80 -12.52 -3.07
N LEU A 156 -4.60 -12.90 -2.07
CA LEU A 156 -4.24 -13.80 -0.98
C LEU A 156 -4.68 -15.25 -1.22
N ALA A 157 -4.94 -15.65 -2.45
CA ALA A 157 -5.43 -17.00 -2.78
C ALA A 157 -4.55 -18.15 -2.24
N GLY A 158 -3.24 -17.90 -2.09
CA GLY A 158 -2.29 -18.86 -1.53
C GLY A 158 -2.32 -19.02 0.00
N PHE A 159 -3.11 -18.21 0.73
CA PHE A 159 -3.19 -18.28 2.18
C PHE A 159 -4.41 -19.05 2.63
N ALA A 160 -4.20 -20.13 3.40
CA ALA A 160 -5.26 -21.05 3.81
C ALA A 160 -6.19 -20.48 4.88
N ALA A 161 -5.68 -19.68 5.81
CA ALA A 161 -6.44 -19.13 6.93
C ALA A 161 -6.29 -17.60 6.98
N ILE A 162 -7.42 -16.91 6.83
CA ILE A 162 -7.48 -15.44 6.88
C ILE A 162 -8.58 -15.03 7.86
N THR A 163 -8.28 -14.08 8.74
CA THR A 163 -9.25 -13.51 9.67
C THR A 163 -9.30 -12.00 9.49
N LEU A 164 -10.48 -11.47 9.18
CA LEU A 164 -10.72 -10.03 9.12
C LEU A 164 -11.07 -9.48 10.48
N LEU A 165 -10.44 -8.39 10.85
CA LEU A 165 -10.78 -7.57 12.02
C LEU A 165 -11.39 -6.27 11.52
N ALA A 166 -12.56 -5.87 12.05
CA ALA A 166 -13.18 -4.60 11.69
C ALA A 166 -13.87 -3.96 12.90
N ASP A 167 -13.94 -2.64 12.91
CA ASP A 167 -14.65 -1.89 13.95
C ASP A 167 -16.16 -1.88 13.67
N ARG A 168 -16.94 -1.46 14.67
CA ARG A 168 -18.38 -1.34 14.68
C ARG A 168 -18.99 -0.49 13.56
N ALA A 169 -18.20 0.30 12.87
CA ALA A 169 -18.64 1.10 11.73
C ALA A 169 -18.89 0.27 10.45
N PHE A 170 -18.37 -0.97 10.38
CA PHE A 170 -18.43 -1.81 9.18
C PHE A 170 -19.55 -2.86 9.15
N PRO A 171 -19.99 -3.44 10.28
CA PRO A 171 -21.03 -4.45 10.23
C PRO A 171 -22.31 -3.92 9.60
N CYS A 172 -22.74 -4.58 8.52
CA CYS A 172 -24.01 -4.36 7.84
C CYS A 172 -24.45 -5.68 7.19
N ASP A 173 -25.72 -5.79 6.85
CA ASP A 173 -26.29 -7.03 6.34
C ASP A 173 -25.59 -7.52 5.08
N GLU A 174 -25.24 -6.62 4.17
CA GLU A 174 -24.57 -6.95 2.92
C GLU A 174 -23.16 -7.52 3.16
N LEU A 175 -22.39 -6.92 4.07
CA LEU A 175 -21.05 -7.41 4.39
C LEU A 175 -21.10 -8.76 5.12
N LEU A 176 -22.03 -8.92 6.04
CA LEU A 176 -22.23 -10.20 6.73
C LEU A 176 -22.73 -11.30 5.79
N ALA A 177 -23.59 -10.98 4.83
CA ALA A 177 -24.02 -11.89 3.78
C ALA A 177 -22.82 -12.32 2.89
N TRP A 178 -21.97 -11.36 2.50
CA TRP A 178 -20.77 -11.67 1.75
C TRP A 178 -19.85 -12.67 2.49
N PHE A 179 -19.65 -12.51 3.80
CA PHE A 179 -18.86 -13.47 4.58
C PHE A 179 -19.48 -14.85 4.64
N ARG A 180 -20.79 -14.94 4.80
CA ARG A 180 -21.50 -16.23 4.91
C ARG A 180 -21.57 -16.99 3.59
N GLU A 181 -21.74 -16.28 2.48
CA GLU A 181 -22.10 -16.88 1.20
C GLU A 181 -20.92 -17.01 0.24
N ARG A 182 -19.94 -16.12 0.32
CA ARG A 182 -18.90 -15.97 -0.69
C ARG A 182 -17.48 -16.02 -0.15
N SER A 183 -17.29 -15.85 1.14
CA SER A 183 -15.96 -15.75 1.70
C SER A 183 -15.53 -17.05 2.40
N ARG A 184 -14.25 -17.38 2.21
CA ARG A 184 -13.57 -18.44 2.98
C ARG A 184 -12.89 -17.91 4.24
N TRP A 185 -13.05 -16.61 4.54
CA TRP A 185 -12.40 -15.94 5.66
C TRP A 185 -13.24 -16.03 6.92
N SER A 186 -12.56 -16.10 8.05
CA SER A 186 -13.17 -15.80 9.34
C SER A 186 -13.20 -14.30 9.58
N PHE A 187 -14.09 -13.83 10.45
CA PHE A 187 -14.13 -12.42 10.80
C PHE A 187 -14.38 -12.22 12.30
N VAL A 188 -13.83 -11.11 12.82
CA VAL A 188 -14.10 -10.61 14.17
C VAL A 188 -14.45 -9.13 14.02
N MET A 189 -15.69 -8.78 14.37
CA MET A 189 -16.18 -7.41 14.28
C MET A 189 -16.61 -6.95 15.67
N ARG A 190 -16.24 -5.74 16.03
CA ARG A 190 -16.72 -5.11 17.25
C ARG A 190 -18.17 -4.67 17.01
N LEU A 191 -19.07 -5.02 17.94
CA LEU A 191 -20.46 -4.60 17.96
C LEU A 191 -20.64 -3.32 18.78
#